data_d6322f9133d7879c9e96c57e91ac2e8c
#
_entry.id   d6322f9133d7879c9e96c57e91ac2e8c
#
_cell.length_a   1.000
_cell.length_b   1.000
_cell.length_c   1.000
_cell.angle_alpha   90.00
_cell.angle_beta   90.00
_cell.angle_gamma   90.00
#
_symmetry.space_group_name_H-M   'P 1'
#
loop_
_entity.id
_entity.type
_entity.pdbx_description
1 polymer ?
#
loop_
_entity_poly.entity_id
_entity_poly.type
_entity_poly.pdbx_seq_one_letter_code
_entity_poly.pdbx_strand_id
1 'polypeptide(L)'
;MSTRTIFDGSKNNYINDCYYKNNGKIASSASICVTYLLRISEGDILRYNSTLLGTSYLCNFYNNSLDFISNIDTTSYTITVPKNAFYVGFNITKADINSVTITCDSSDDSYLNNSYYTGKLLYSSDTDDGKTSDSYIKGETGNITPNPGTAVTSEIDLTNISHIQILNEYNNLNAGVFFNESGSRISNLSGDNKDPGFIKIPSNAKTLKCTFSQSSAFQIYGYSLSDGSTSIDPTLPGETLSNGIYINSEKVNYNGKSLSSIIDYILSKVN
;
A
#
# COMPACT_ATOMS: atom_id res chain seq x y z
N MET A 1 -3.28 19.12 19.47
CA MET A 1 -3.67 18.44 18.21
C MET A 1 -3.20 19.29 17.06
N SER A 2 -2.47 18.72 16.15
CA SER A 2 -2.11 19.36 14.88
C SER A 2 -2.98 18.76 13.77
N THR A 3 -3.43 19.62 12.85
CA THR A 3 -4.14 19.19 11.63
C THR A 3 -3.17 19.14 10.48
N ARG A 4 -3.14 18.03 9.75
CA ARG A 4 -2.33 17.87 8.54
C ARG A 4 -3.13 17.26 7.40
N THR A 5 -2.75 17.59 6.17
CA THR A 5 -3.26 16.89 4.99
C THR A 5 -2.50 15.58 4.84
N ILE A 6 -3.23 14.46 4.84
CA ILE A 6 -2.69 13.12 4.62
C ILE A 6 -2.94 12.59 3.22
N PHE A 7 -3.88 13.19 2.49
CA PHE A 7 -4.17 12.88 1.10
C PHE A 7 -4.64 14.11 0.35
N ASP A 8 -4.14 14.27 -0.86
CA ASP A 8 -4.52 15.29 -1.83
C ASP A 8 -4.63 14.61 -3.20
N GLY A 9 -5.85 14.46 -3.70
CA GLY A 9 -6.15 13.75 -4.94
C GLY A 9 -5.53 14.38 -6.18
N SER A 10 -5.21 15.68 -6.15
CA SER A 10 -4.51 16.34 -7.25
C SER A 10 -3.07 15.85 -7.47
N LYS A 11 -2.50 15.12 -6.50
CA LYS A 11 -1.11 14.61 -6.53
C LYS A 11 -0.99 13.18 -7.07
N ASN A 12 -2.07 12.58 -7.58
CA ASN A 12 -2.08 11.23 -8.18
C ASN A 12 -1.57 10.09 -7.26
N ASN A 13 -1.80 10.18 -5.95
CA ASN A 13 -1.38 9.17 -4.96
C ASN A 13 -2.48 8.12 -4.74
N TYR A 14 -2.99 7.52 -5.82
CA TYR A 14 -4.09 6.56 -5.79
C TYR A 14 -3.98 5.52 -6.91
N ILE A 15 -4.76 4.44 -6.78
CA ILE A 15 -4.90 3.39 -7.78
C ILE A 15 -6.27 3.53 -8.43
N ASN A 16 -6.30 3.56 -9.76
CA ASN A 16 -7.53 3.67 -10.54
C ASN A 16 -8.25 2.33 -10.70
N ASP A 17 -9.53 2.43 -11.03
CA ASP A 17 -10.37 1.34 -11.52
C ASP A 17 -10.51 0.16 -10.54
N CYS A 18 -10.45 0.47 -9.24
CA CYS A 18 -10.60 -0.51 -8.18
C CYS A 18 -11.20 0.10 -6.90
N TYR A 19 -11.65 -0.76 -5.99
CA TYR A 19 -12.13 -0.37 -4.67
C TYR A 19 -11.75 -1.41 -3.60
N TYR A 20 -11.61 -0.96 -2.36
CA TYR A 20 -11.47 -1.84 -1.20
C TYR A 20 -12.84 -2.41 -0.82
N LYS A 21 -12.93 -3.74 -0.73
CA LYS A 21 -14.10 -4.44 -0.17
C LYS A 21 -14.15 -4.33 1.35
N ASN A 22 -15.28 -4.72 1.94
CA ASN A 22 -15.47 -4.77 3.39
C ASN A 22 -14.56 -5.76 4.15
N ASN A 23 -13.83 -6.59 3.44
CA ASN A 23 -12.87 -7.54 4.00
C ASN A 23 -11.41 -7.15 3.73
N GLY A 24 -11.16 -5.92 3.29
CA GLY A 24 -9.81 -5.42 3.00
C GLY A 24 -9.26 -5.78 1.63
N LYS A 25 -9.91 -6.66 0.87
CA LYS A 25 -9.48 -7.03 -0.48
C LYS A 25 -9.79 -5.94 -1.49
N ILE A 26 -9.00 -5.88 -2.55
CA ILE A 26 -9.23 -4.99 -3.69
C ILE A 26 -10.11 -5.69 -4.74
N ALA A 27 -10.95 -4.94 -5.43
CA ALA A 27 -11.76 -5.42 -6.55
C ALA A 27 -11.89 -4.36 -7.65
N SER A 28 -12.18 -4.79 -8.87
CA SER A 28 -12.35 -3.90 -10.01
C SER A 28 -13.57 -3.01 -9.87
N SER A 29 -13.43 -1.74 -10.28
CA SER A 29 -14.54 -0.78 -10.43
C SER A 29 -14.15 0.32 -11.41
N ALA A 30 -14.88 0.48 -12.48
CA ALA A 30 -14.62 1.54 -13.47
C ALA A 30 -14.84 2.97 -12.95
N SER A 31 -15.54 3.14 -11.82
CA SER A 31 -15.96 4.42 -11.27
C SER A 31 -15.28 4.82 -9.98
N ILE A 32 -14.42 3.98 -9.42
CA ILE A 32 -13.80 4.20 -8.11
C ILE A 32 -12.29 4.13 -8.24
N CYS A 33 -11.62 4.93 -7.40
CA CYS A 33 -10.19 4.89 -7.13
C CYS A 33 -9.97 4.57 -5.66
N VAL A 34 -8.83 4.00 -5.30
CA VAL A 34 -8.43 3.82 -3.91
C VAL A 34 -7.17 4.63 -3.61
N THR A 35 -7.12 5.25 -2.45
CA THR A 35 -5.87 5.88 -1.99
C THR A 35 -4.82 4.81 -1.73
N TYR A 36 -3.53 5.18 -1.81
CA TYR A 36 -2.51 4.40 -1.13
C TYR A 36 -2.82 4.32 0.37
N LEU A 37 -2.16 3.42 1.07
CA LEU A 37 -2.36 3.30 2.50
C LEU A 37 -1.71 4.48 3.23
N LEU A 38 -2.53 5.27 3.90
CA LEU A 38 -2.15 6.48 4.61
C LEU A 38 -1.83 6.13 6.07
N ARG A 39 -0.73 6.66 6.60
CA ARG A 39 -0.33 6.46 7.99
C ARG A 39 -1.22 7.26 8.94
N ILE A 40 -1.72 6.60 9.98
CA ILE A 40 -2.60 7.12 11.01
C ILE A 40 -2.23 6.52 12.38
N SER A 41 -2.84 7.01 13.45
CA SER A 41 -2.74 6.45 14.80
C SER A 41 -4.11 6.31 15.43
N GLU A 42 -4.24 5.39 16.37
CA GLU A 42 -5.45 5.21 17.19
C GLU A 42 -5.90 6.53 17.81
N GLY A 43 -7.19 6.83 17.69
CA GLY A 43 -7.79 8.05 18.24
C GLY A 43 -7.62 9.31 17.38
N ASP A 44 -6.86 9.25 16.29
CA ASP A 44 -6.83 10.35 15.31
C ASP A 44 -8.22 10.61 14.75
N ILE A 45 -8.46 11.86 14.34
CA ILE A 45 -9.69 12.26 13.70
C ILE A 45 -9.42 12.59 12.24
N LEU A 46 -9.96 11.75 11.34
CA LEU A 46 -9.88 11.96 9.91
C LEU A 46 -11.05 12.81 9.45
N ARG A 47 -10.79 13.80 8.58
CA ARG A 47 -11.80 14.64 7.93
C ARG A 47 -11.58 14.68 6.44
N TYR A 48 -12.64 14.71 5.68
CA TYR A 48 -12.58 14.85 4.23
C TYR A 48 -13.61 15.84 3.71
N ASN A 49 -13.34 16.47 2.59
CA ASN A 49 -14.07 17.61 2.04
C ASN A 49 -15.06 17.26 0.93
N SER A 50 -15.18 15.98 0.57
CA SER A 50 -16.06 15.55 -0.52
C SER A 50 -17.16 14.64 -0.04
N THR A 51 -18.29 14.67 -0.72
CA THR A 51 -19.32 13.65 -0.65
C THR A 51 -18.83 12.40 -1.38
N LEU A 52 -18.05 11.57 -0.71
CA LEU A 52 -17.61 10.28 -1.21
C LEU A 52 -18.84 9.36 -1.32
N LEU A 53 -19.61 9.58 -2.38
CA LEU A 53 -20.94 9.00 -2.51
C LEU A 53 -20.88 7.72 -3.33
N GLY A 54 -21.64 6.75 -2.87
CA GLY A 54 -22.03 5.59 -3.65
C GLY A 54 -21.25 4.32 -3.39
N THR A 55 -20.34 4.30 -2.41
CA THR A 55 -19.71 3.04 -1.98
C THR A 55 -20.27 2.62 -0.64
N SER A 56 -20.63 1.36 -0.52
CA SER A 56 -21.00 0.75 0.77
C SER A 56 -19.84 0.69 1.76
N TYR A 57 -18.63 1.12 1.35
CA TYR A 57 -17.41 1.05 2.15
C TYR A 57 -16.58 2.29 1.88
N LEU A 58 -16.56 3.22 2.83
CA LEU A 58 -15.83 4.48 2.69
C LEU A 58 -14.33 4.27 2.80
N CYS A 59 -13.90 3.56 3.84
CA CYS A 59 -12.49 3.29 4.09
C CYS A 59 -12.29 2.00 4.87
N ASN A 60 -11.09 1.46 4.73
CA ASN A 60 -10.64 0.28 5.45
C ASN A 60 -9.44 0.62 6.32
N PHE A 61 -9.42 0.05 7.53
CA PHE A 61 -8.34 0.19 8.50
C PHE A 61 -7.50 -1.08 8.56
N TYR A 62 -6.19 -0.90 8.70
CA TYR A 62 -5.22 -1.98 8.77
C TYR A 62 -4.27 -1.76 9.94
N ASN A 63 -3.79 -2.87 10.53
CA ASN A 63 -2.75 -2.83 11.57
C ASN A 63 -1.36 -2.59 10.97
N ASN A 64 -0.33 -2.62 11.81
CA ASN A 64 1.06 -2.40 11.36
C ASN A 64 1.60 -3.51 10.44
N SER A 65 0.98 -4.69 10.44
CA SER A 65 1.30 -5.81 9.56
C SER A 65 0.44 -5.86 8.30
N LEU A 66 -0.39 -4.83 8.06
CA LEU A 66 -1.38 -4.73 7.00
C LEU A 66 -2.52 -5.77 7.08
N ASP A 67 -2.74 -6.37 8.25
CA ASP A 67 -3.95 -7.15 8.46
C ASP A 67 -5.16 -6.22 8.58
N PHE A 68 -6.25 -6.63 7.95
CA PHE A 68 -7.51 -5.89 7.99
C PHE A 68 -8.11 -5.88 9.41
N ILE A 69 -8.50 -4.70 9.88
CA ILE A 69 -9.13 -4.51 11.19
C ILE A 69 -10.63 -4.34 11.05
N SER A 70 -11.02 -3.32 10.30
CA SER A 70 -12.42 -2.92 10.15
C SER A 70 -12.60 -2.02 8.94
N ASN A 71 -13.84 -1.81 8.55
CA ASN A 71 -14.22 -0.81 7.56
C ASN A 71 -15.23 0.17 8.17
N ILE A 72 -15.36 1.31 7.50
CA ILE A 72 -16.44 2.28 7.77
C ILE A 72 -17.21 2.48 6.47
N ASP A 73 -18.52 2.38 6.57
CA ASP A 73 -19.49 2.56 5.48
C ASP A 73 -20.35 3.82 5.65
N THR A 74 -20.00 4.67 6.62
CA THR A 74 -20.78 5.86 6.95
C THR A 74 -20.45 7.04 6.04
N THR A 75 -21.44 7.89 5.83
CA THR A 75 -21.30 9.18 5.14
C THR A 75 -20.88 10.32 6.09
N SER A 76 -20.40 10.01 7.28
CA SER A 76 -19.90 11.02 8.21
C SER A 76 -18.60 11.63 7.70
N TYR A 77 -18.54 12.95 7.61
CA TYR A 77 -17.33 13.69 7.21
C TYR A 77 -16.20 13.64 8.25
N THR A 78 -16.43 12.96 9.35
CA THR A 78 -15.47 12.83 10.45
C THR A 78 -15.42 11.39 10.91
N ILE A 79 -14.22 10.83 10.96
CA ILE A 79 -13.98 9.44 11.34
C ILE A 79 -12.96 9.41 12.46
N THR A 80 -13.26 8.74 13.57
CA THR A 80 -12.28 8.44 14.62
C THR A 80 -11.56 7.14 14.26
N VAL A 81 -10.25 7.17 14.24
CA VAL A 81 -9.41 6.00 13.94
C VAL A 81 -9.58 4.94 15.03
N PRO A 82 -9.93 3.70 14.67
CA PRO A 82 -10.17 2.63 15.63
C PRO A 82 -8.88 2.15 16.28
N LYS A 83 -9.05 1.41 17.38
CA LYS A 83 -7.96 0.80 18.13
C LYS A 83 -7.10 -0.12 17.24
N ASN A 84 -5.78 -0.07 17.45
CA ASN A 84 -4.77 -0.85 16.73
C ASN A 84 -4.68 -0.54 15.22
N ALA A 85 -5.35 0.48 14.71
CA ALA A 85 -5.19 0.90 13.33
C ALA A 85 -3.92 1.75 13.16
N PHE A 86 -3.18 1.43 12.12
CA PHE A 86 -1.94 2.10 11.72
C PHE A 86 -1.99 2.65 10.31
N TYR A 87 -2.85 2.08 9.47
CA TYR A 87 -3.04 2.52 8.10
C TYR A 87 -4.52 2.58 7.74
N VAL A 88 -4.86 3.48 6.82
CA VAL A 88 -6.20 3.60 6.24
C VAL A 88 -6.10 3.73 4.72
N GLY A 89 -6.99 3.06 4.01
CA GLY A 89 -7.22 3.22 2.59
C GLY A 89 -8.65 3.66 2.33
N PHE A 90 -8.84 4.67 1.47
CA PHE A 90 -10.15 5.23 1.13
C PHE A 90 -10.59 4.82 -0.26
N ASN A 91 -11.89 4.58 -0.42
CA ASN A 91 -12.57 4.48 -1.70
C ASN A 91 -13.08 5.87 -2.10
N ILE A 92 -12.71 6.34 -3.27
CA ILE A 92 -13.05 7.68 -3.77
C ILE A 92 -13.66 7.55 -5.16
N THR A 93 -14.77 8.25 -5.40
CA THR A 93 -15.34 8.33 -6.75
C THR A 93 -14.33 8.93 -7.72
N LYS A 94 -14.10 8.26 -8.84
CA LYS A 94 -13.10 8.67 -9.85
C LYS A 94 -13.36 10.09 -10.38
N ALA A 95 -14.62 10.49 -10.49
CA ALA A 95 -14.99 11.85 -10.92
C ALA A 95 -14.55 12.94 -9.93
N ASP A 96 -14.47 12.61 -8.64
CA ASP A 96 -14.21 13.58 -7.57
C ASP A 96 -12.76 13.58 -7.09
N ILE A 97 -11.96 12.61 -7.53
CA ILE A 97 -10.62 12.35 -6.98
C ILE A 97 -9.74 13.58 -6.87
N ASN A 98 -9.73 14.44 -7.90
CA ASN A 98 -8.88 15.63 -7.94
C ASN A 98 -9.32 16.74 -6.97
N SER A 99 -10.54 16.67 -6.44
CA SER A 99 -11.10 17.65 -5.49
C SER A 99 -11.04 17.15 -4.05
N VAL A 100 -10.71 15.87 -3.84
CA VAL A 100 -10.71 15.27 -2.49
C VAL A 100 -9.44 15.61 -1.75
N THR A 101 -9.64 16.11 -0.53
CA THR A 101 -8.58 16.30 0.46
C THR A 101 -8.96 15.58 1.74
N ILE A 102 -8.05 14.80 2.30
CA ILE A 102 -8.23 14.15 3.60
C ILE A 102 -7.23 14.75 4.57
N THR A 103 -7.74 15.24 5.69
CA THR A 103 -6.93 15.77 6.79
C THR A 103 -7.01 14.85 8.00
N CYS A 104 -6.01 14.91 8.83
CA CYS A 104 -5.90 14.15 10.06
C CYS A 104 -5.58 15.10 11.21
N ASP A 105 -6.44 15.12 12.23
CA ASP A 105 -6.18 15.79 13.50
C ASP A 105 -5.53 14.75 14.43
N SER A 106 -4.27 14.95 14.79
CA SER A 106 -3.54 14.02 15.63
C SER A 106 -3.01 14.67 16.90
N SER A 107 -2.94 13.87 17.98
CA SER A 107 -2.25 14.25 19.23
C SER A 107 -0.79 13.83 19.22
N ASP A 108 -0.40 12.93 18.33
CA ASP A 108 0.96 12.41 18.22
C ASP A 108 1.59 12.82 16.88
N ASP A 109 2.51 13.76 16.94
CA ASP A 109 3.26 14.22 15.77
C ASP A 109 4.49 13.34 15.46
N SER A 110 4.77 12.31 16.26
CA SER A 110 5.98 11.49 16.13
C SER A 110 6.02 10.65 14.84
N TYR A 111 4.87 10.37 14.23
CA TYR A 111 4.78 9.67 12.95
C TYR A 111 4.57 10.60 11.74
N LEU A 112 4.80 11.90 11.93
CA LEU A 112 4.76 12.91 10.86
C LEU A 112 5.77 12.64 9.73
N ASN A 113 6.70 11.73 9.93
CA ASN A 113 7.57 11.23 8.88
C ASN A 113 6.80 10.23 8.01
N ASN A 114 5.86 10.74 7.27
CA ASN A 114 5.17 10.22 6.09
C ASN A 114 5.47 8.76 5.69
N SER A 115 5.51 7.82 6.66
CA SER A 115 5.54 6.41 6.33
C SER A 115 4.19 6.04 5.75
N TYR A 116 4.13 5.82 4.47
CA TYR A 116 2.94 5.31 3.80
C TYR A 116 3.34 4.18 2.87
N TYR A 117 2.44 3.25 2.65
CA TYR A 117 2.67 2.26 1.62
C TYR A 117 2.27 2.83 0.26
N THR A 118 3.25 2.91 -0.63
CA THR A 118 3.00 3.24 -2.04
C THR A 118 2.63 1.99 -2.81
N GLY A 119 1.53 2.04 -3.55
CA GLY A 119 1.11 0.97 -4.45
C GLY A 119 1.70 1.17 -5.85
N LYS A 120 2.24 0.11 -6.44
CA LYS A 120 2.75 0.07 -7.81
C LYS A 120 2.15 -1.11 -8.55
N LEU A 121 1.68 -0.88 -9.77
CA LEU A 121 1.30 -1.98 -10.65
C LEU A 121 2.55 -2.78 -11.02
N LEU A 122 2.60 -4.04 -10.62
CA LEU A 122 3.71 -4.96 -10.93
C LEU A 122 3.41 -5.80 -12.17
N TYR A 123 2.13 -6.14 -12.36
CA TYR A 123 1.72 -7.04 -13.42
C TYR A 123 0.29 -6.70 -13.91
N SER A 124 0.09 -6.79 -15.23
CA SER A 124 -1.23 -6.78 -15.87
C SER A 124 -1.28 -7.84 -16.97
N SER A 125 -2.33 -8.66 -16.96
CA SER A 125 -2.56 -9.68 -18.01
C SER A 125 -2.76 -9.07 -19.39
N ASP A 126 -3.14 -7.81 -19.46
CA ASP A 126 -3.42 -7.09 -20.72
C ASP A 126 -2.14 -6.68 -21.45
N THR A 127 -1.02 -6.58 -20.72
CA THR A 127 0.29 -6.15 -21.25
C THR A 127 1.36 -7.24 -21.18
N ASP A 128 1.04 -8.43 -20.67
CA ASP A 128 2.01 -9.53 -20.57
C ASP A 128 2.00 -10.43 -21.80
N ASP A 129 2.98 -10.24 -22.68
CA ASP A 129 3.22 -11.10 -23.84
C ASP A 129 3.99 -12.38 -23.48
N GLY A 130 4.59 -12.46 -22.29
CA GLY A 130 5.38 -13.59 -21.80
C GLY A 130 4.58 -14.64 -21.01
N LYS A 131 3.28 -14.47 -20.86
CA LYS A 131 2.40 -15.43 -20.15
C LYS A 131 2.34 -16.77 -20.86
N THR A 132 2.22 -17.85 -20.07
CA THR A 132 2.03 -19.21 -20.59
C THR A 132 0.55 -19.54 -20.58
N SER A 133 -0.08 -19.54 -21.77
CA SER A 133 -1.50 -19.85 -21.96
C SER A 133 -1.80 -21.34 -21.72
N ASP A 134 -3.09 -21.63 -21.43
CA ASP A 134 -3.62 -22.98 -21.21
C ASP A 134 -2.81 -23.80 -20.20
N SER A 135 -2.38 -23.12 -19.13
CA SER A 135 -1.47 -23.67 -18.14
C SER A 135 -1.78 -23.14 -16.74
N TYR A 136 -1.40 -23.91 -15.72
CA TYR A 136 -1.37 -23.45 -14.33
C TYR A 136 -0.05 -23.82 -13.64
N ILE A 137 0.31 -23.08 -12.60
CA ILE A 137 1.48 -23.39 -11.78
C ILE A 137 1.06 -24.23 -10.57
N LYS A 138 1.75 -25.35 -10.34
CA LYS A 138 1.52 -26.20 -9.16
C LYS A 138 2.15 -25.57 -7.92
N GLY A 139 1.34 -25.19 -6.94
CA GLY A 139 1.80 -24.58 -5.70
C GLY A 139 2.84 -25.42 -4.94
N GLU A 140 2.73 -26.75 -4.97
CA GLU A 140 3.62 -27.67 -4.27
C GLU A 140 5.02 -27.75 -4.88
N THR A 141 5.13 -27.65 -6.20
CA THR A 141 6.39 -27.88 -6.93
C THR A 141 6.90 -26.64 -7.68
N GLY A 142 6.03 -25.68 -8.00
CA GLY A 142 6.35 -24.57 -8.89
C GLY A 142 6.38 -24.94 -10.39
N ASN A 143 6.03 -26.19 -10.74
CA ASN A 143 6.00 -26.64 -12.13
C ASN A 143 4.76 -26.14 -12.86
N ILE A 144 4.93 -25.73 -14.13
CA ILE A 144 3.82 -25.35 -15.00
C ILE A 144 3.26 -26.62 -15.66
N THR A 145 1.95 -26.75 -15.63
CA THR A 145 1.22 -27.92 -16.13
C THR A 145 0.07 -27.45 -17.01
N PRO A 146 -0.26 -28.15 -18.11
CA PRO A 146 -1.38 -27.80 -18.96
C PRO A 146 -2.72 -27.75 -18.21
N ASN A 147 -3.48 -26.68 -18.44
CA ASN A 147 -4.83 -26.49 -17.93
C ASN A 147 -5.59 -25.46 -18.80
N PRO A 148 -6.47 -25.93 -19.70
CA PRO A 148 -7.20 -25.03 -20.60
C PRO A 148 -8.01 -23.95 -19.85
N GLY A 149 -8.02 -22.74 -20.40
CA GLY A 149 -8.76 -21.60 -19.88
C GLY A 149 -8.06 -20.85 -18.74
N THR A 150 -6.87 -21.28 -18.34
CA THR A 150 -6.00 -20.57 -17.40
C THR A 150 -4.69 -20.18 -18.06
N ALA A 151 -4.01 -19.19 -17.50
CA ALA A 151 -2.65 -18.84 -17.89
C ALA A 151 -1.77 -18.63 -16.65
N VAL A 152 -0.46 -18.79 -16.83
CA VAL A 152 0.56 -18.46 -15.83
C VAL A 152 1.25 -17.18 -16.26
N THR A 153 1.39 -16.23 -15.35
CA THR A 153 2.08 -14.97 -15.58
C THR A 153 3.52 -15.21 -16.03
N SER A 154 4.10 -14.26 -16.74
CA SER A 154 5.55 -14.11 -16.76
C SER A 154 6.09 -13.95 -15.34
N GLU A 155 7.39 -13.93 -15.19
CA GLU A 155 8.02 -13.76 -13.88
C GLU A 155 7.86 -12.31 -13.41
N ILE A 156 7.33 -12.14 -12.19
CA ILE A 156 7.05 -10.84 -11.59
C ILE A 156 8.14 -10.54 -10.58
N ASP A 157 8.88 -9.45 -10.79
CA ASP A 157 9.93 -8.99 -9.88
C ASP A 157 9.33 -8.39 -8.60
N LEU A 158 9.80 -8.87 -7.46
CA LEU A 158 9.38 -8.45 -6.11
C LEU A 158 10.46 -7.61 -5.39
N THR A 159 11.47 -7.15 -6.09
CA THR A 159 12.55 -6.35 -5.48
C THR A 159 11.98 -5.09 -4.82
N ASN A 160 12.29 -4.90 -3.54
CA ASN A 160 11.81 -3.81 -2.69
C ASN A 160 10.30 -3.78 -2.44
N ILE A 161 9.59 -4.88 -2.69
CA ILE A 161 8.17 -5.03 -2.40
C ILE A 161 8.01 -5.83 -1.10
N SER A 162 7.20 -5.33 -0.19
CA SER A 162 6.92 -6.01 1.09
C SER A 162 5.61 -6.79 1.09
N HIS A 163 4.61 -6.28 0.37
CA HIS A 163 3.27 -6.87 0.27
C HIS A 163 2.74 -6.73 -1.15
N ILE A 164 1.81 -7.61 -1.50
CA ILE A 164 1.06 -7.54 -2.76
C ILE A 164 -0.44 -7.58 -2.50
N GLN A 165 -1.21 -7.02 -3.43
CA GLN A 165 -2.65 -7.26 -3.60
C GLN A 165 -2.91 -7.79 -4.99
N ILE A 166 -3.86 -8.71 -5.11
CA ILE A 166 -4.26 -9.33 -6.37
C ILE A 166 -5.67 -8.89 -6.72
N LEU A 167 -5.83 -8.28 -7.87
CA LEU A 167 -7.11 -7.92 -8.44
C LEU A 167 -7.60 -9.04 -9.36
N ASN A 168 -8.85 -9.47 -9.15
CA ASN A 168 -9.45 -10.63 -9.84
C ASN A 168 -8.70 -11.94 -9.59
N GLU A 169 -8.41 -12.19 -8.31
CA GLU A 169 -7.77 -13.42 -7.85
C GLU A 169 -8.46 -14.67 -8.40
N TYR A 170 -7.66 -15.62 -8.90
CA TYR A 170 -8.14 -16.92 -9.28
C TYR A 170 -8.41 -17.75 -8.03
N ASN A 171 -9.66 -18.17 -7.83
CA ASN A 171 -10.16 -18.88 -6.64
C ASN A 171 -9.63 -20.34 -6.54
N ASN A 172 -8.33 -20.54 -6.72
CA ASN A 172 -7.73 -21.85 -6.54
C ASN A 172 -6.60 -21.78 -5.51
N LEU A 173 -6.60 -22.73 -4.58
CA LEU A 173 -5.71 -22.84 -3.41
C LEU A 173 -4.20 -22.79 -3.71
N ASN A 174 -3.79 -22.84 -4.97
CA ASN A 174 -2.40 -22.87 -5.41
C ASN A 174 -2.14 -21.88 -6.56
N ALA A 175 -2.79 -20.72 -6.50
CA ALA A 175 -2.79 -19.78 -7.62
C ALA A 175 -1.45 -19.09 -7.89
N GLY A 176 -0.46 -19.20 -7.02
CA GLY A 176 0.83 -18.57 -7.23
C GLY A 176 1.96 -19.17 -6.39
N VAL A 177 3.19 -18.95 -6.84
CA VAL A 177 4.40 -19.50 -6.21
C VAL A 177 5.48 -18.44 -6.15
N PHE A 178 6.07 -18.28 -4.96
CA PHE A 178 7.23 -17.44 -4.71
C PHE A 178 8.53 -18.22 -4.96
N PHE A 179 9.47 -17.55 -5.61
CA PHE A 179 10.80 -18.09 -5.92
C PHE A 179 11.89 -17.19 -5.35
N ASN A 180 13.02 -17.79 -4.99
CA ASN A 180 14.21 -17.07 -4.57
C ASN A 180 15.06 -16.64 -5.77
N GLU A 181 16.20 -16.01 -5.51
CA GLU A 181 17.15 -15.52 -6.52
C GLU A 181 17.74 -16.65 -7.39
N SER A 182 17.84 -17.88 -6.87
CA SER A 182 18.29 -19.05 -7.64
C SER A 182 17.18 -19.71 -8.46
N GLY A 183 15.96 -19.18 -8.46
CA GLY A 183 14.78 -19.78 -9.10
C GLY A 183 14.19 -20.97 -8.35
N SER A 184 14.66 -21.23 -7.11
CA SER A 184 14.08 -22.30 -6.29
C SER A 184 12.80 -21.84 -5.62
N ARG A 185 11.82 -22.75 -5.58
CA ARG A 185 10.54 -22.51 -4.91
C ARG A 185 10.73 -22.24 -3.41
N ILE A 186 10.07 -21.23 -2.87
CA ILE A 186 9.99 -20.93 -1.44
C ILE A 186 8.67 -21.40 -0.85
N SER A 187 7.57 -20.83 -1.34
CA SER A 187 6.20 -21.11 -0.86
C SER A 187 5.19 -20.82 -1.97
N ASN A 188 3.98 -21.28 -1.78
CA ASN A 188 2.83 -20.84 -2.58
C ASN A 188 2.15 -19.63 -1.92
N LEU A 189 1.35 -18.92 -2.70
CA LEU A 189 0.32 -18.04 -2.15
C LEU A 189 -0.59 -18.92 -1.31
N SER A 190 -0.70 -18.66 -0.02
CA SER A 190 -1.51 -19.50 0.85
C SER A 190 -2.97 -19.39 0.40
N GLY A 191 -3.54 -20.53 0.08
CA GLY A 191 -4.87 -20.64 -0.48
C GLY A 191 -6.00 -20.52 0.51
N ASP A 192 -5.75 -20.03 1.69
CA ASP A 192 -6.82 -19.69 2.61
C ASP A 192 -7.47 -18.39 2.12
N ASN A 193 -8.63 -18.53 1.46
CA ASN A 193 -9.57 -17.45 1.11
C ASN A 193 -9.97 -16.54 2.30
N LYS A 194 -9.28 -16.64 3.40
CA LYS A 194 -9.40 -15.85 4.61
C LYS A 194 -8.38 -14.73 4.71
N ASP A 195 -7.46 -14.64 3.73
CA ASP A 195 -6.42 -13.63 3.77
C ASP A 195 -7.02 -12.25 3.44
N PRO A 196 -6.87 -11.29 4.35
CA PRO A 196 -7.66 -10.05 4.36
C PRO A 196 -7.14 -8.97 3.42
N GLY A 197 -6.60 -9.30 2.28
CA GLY A 197 -6.33 -8.30 1.25
C GLY A 197 -4.86 -8.09 0.93
N PHE A 198 -3.96 -7.91 1.90
CA PHE A 198 -2.53 -7.79 1.65
C PHE A 198 -1.82 -9.10 1.91
N ILE A 199 -1.08 -9.58 0.92
CA ILE A 199 -0.27 -10.79 1.03
C ILE A 199 1.16 -10.37 1.32
N LYS A 200 1.68 -10.76 2.47
CA LYS A 200 3.07 -10.51 2.84
C LYS A 200 4.01 -11.37 1.99
N ILE A 201 5.03 -10.74 1.42
CA ILE A 201 6.05 -11.43 0.65
C ILE A 201 7.03 -12.12 1.60
N PRO A 202 7.34 -13.42 1.40
CA PRO A 202 8.39 -14.10 2.14
C PRO A 202 9.74 -13.38 2.00
N SER A 203 10.50 -13.29 3.08
CA SER A 203 11.76 -12.50 3.14
C SER A 203 12.80 -12.86 2.08
N ASN A 204 12.80 -14.12 1.61
CA ASN A 204 13.75 -14.60 0.61
C ASN A 204 13.17 -14.63 -0.80
N ALA A 205 11.93 -14.19 -1.00
CA ALA A 205 11.31 -14.19 -2.30
C ALA A 205 11.88 -13.04 -3.16
N LYS A 206 12.18 -13.38 -4.40
CA LYS A 206 12.64 -12.44 -5.42
C LYS A 206 11.64 -12.29 -6.54
N THR A 207 10.97 -13.39 -6.87
CA THR A 207 9.98 -13.39 -7.94
C THR A 207 8.72 -14.16 -7.57
N LEU A 208 7.66 -13.88 -8.32
CA LEU A 208 6.35 -14.52 -8.20
C LEU A 208 5.86 -14.93 -9.57
N LYS A 209 5.23 -16.11 -9.66
CA LYS A 209 4.38 -16.51 -10.79
C LYS A 209 3.00 -16.86 -10.29
N CYS A 210 1.95 -16.41 -10.99
CA CYS A 210 0.56 -16.66 -10.62
C CYS A 210 -0.21 -17.31 -11.75
N THR A 211 -1.15 -18.17 -11.40
CA THR A 211 -2.20 -18.64 -12.30
C THR A 211 -3.36 -17.65 -12.28
N PHE A 212 -3.92 -17.36 -13.43
CA PHE A 212 -5.13 -16.53 -13.56
C PHE A 212 -6.07 -17.10 -14.65
N SER A 213 -7.35 -16.67 -14.62
CA SER A 213 -8.30 -17.01 -15.67
C SER A 213 -8.04 -16.18 -16.92
N GLN A 214 -7.96 -16.81 -18.10
CA GLN A 214 -7.81 -16.10 -19.37
C GLN A 214 -9.02 -15.22 -19.74
N SER A 215 -10.16 -15.47 -19.11
CA SER A 215 -11.40 -14.73 -19.36
C SER A 215 -11.54 -13.43 -18.55
N SER A 216 -10.61 -13.13 -17.66
CA SER A 216 -10.69 -11.99 -16.75
C SER A 216 -9.37 -11.20 -16.74
N ALA A 217 -9.47 -9.89 -16.74
CA ALA A 217 -8.32 -9.05 -16.48
C ALA A 217 -7.72 -9.38 -15.10
N PHE A 218 -6.42 -9.60 -15.03
CA PHE A 218 -5.70 -9.97 -13.82
C PHE A 218 -4.57 -8.98 -13.57
N GLN A 219 -4.51 -8.42 -12.38
CA GLN A 219 -3.51 -7.43 -12.02
C GLN A 219 -2.94 -7.71 -10.63
N ILE A 220 -1.66 -7.40 -10.45
CA ILE A 220 -0.97 -7.47 -9.15
C ILE A 220 -0.36 -6.12 -8.84
N TYR A 221 -0.70 -5.59 -7.68
CA TYR A 221 -0.12 -4.38 -7.12
C TYR A 221 0.87 -4.76 -6.03
N GLY A 222 2.06 -4.19 -6.09
CA GLY A 222 3.08 -4.31 -5.06
C GLY A 222 3.13 -3.08 -4.18
N TYR A 223 3.40 -3.29 -2.90
CA TYR A 223 3.46 -2.22 -1.90
C TYR A 223 4.82 -2.20 -1.23
N SER A 224 5.42 -1.02 -1.23
CA SER A 224 6.66 -0.73 -0.51
C SER A 224 6.36 0.25 0.60
N LEU A 225 6.89 0.00 1.79
CA LEU A 225 6.86 1.00 2.83
C LEU A 225 7.77 2.14 2.41
N SER A 226 7.20 3.32 2.28
CA SER A 226 7.99 4.55 2.28
C SER A 226 8.39 4.80 3.73
N ASP A 227 9.68 4.68 4.02
CA ASP A 227 10.23 4.93 5.36
C ASP A 227 10.39 6.43 5.66
N GLY A 228 9.74 7.28 4.86
CA GLY A 228 9.87 8.73 4.95
C GLY A 228 11.19 9.27 4.40
N SER A 229 12.10 8.37 4.02
CA SER A 229 13.44 8.75 3.53
C SER A 229 13.47 9.20 2.07
N THR A 230 12.39 8.91 1.30
CA THR A 230 12.37 9.17 -0.14
C THR A 230 11.23 10.06 -0.63
N SER A 231 10.20 10.32 0.17
CA SER A 231 9.14 11.26 -0.21
C SER A 231 9.32 12.58 0.53
N ILE A 232 9.94 13.49 -0.15
CA ILE A 232 10.07 14.88 0.27
C ILE A 232 8.68 15.51 0.07
N ASP A 233 8.03 15.92 1.15
CA ASP A 233 7.02 16.96 1.04
C ASP A 233 7.76 18.30 0.88
N PRO A 234 7.80 18.89 -0.31
CA PRO A 234 8.54 20.14 -0.53
C PRO A 234 7.95 21.33 0.23
N THR A 235 6.83 21.14 0.92
CA THR A 235 6.17 22.18 1.73
C THR A 235 6.58 22.12 3.20
N LEU A 236 7.29 21.05 3.64
CA LEU A 236 7.79 20.98 5.00
C LEU A 236 9.10 21.79 5.15
N PRO A 237 9.16 22.76 6.06
CA PRO A 237 10.41 23.44 6.35
C PRO A 237 11.40 22.44 6.99
N GLY A 238 12.49 22.17 6.33
CA GLY A 238 13.54 21.26 6.78
C GLY A 238 14.79 21.36 5.92
N GLU A 239 15.87 20.79 6.41
CA GLU A 239 17.14 20.74 5.68
C GLU A 239 17.18 19.50 4.78
N THR A 240 17.58 19.69 3.52
CA THR A 240 17.80 18.59 2.59
C THR A 240 19.19 18.02 2.80
N LEU A 241 19.28 16.76 3.20
CA LEU A 241 20.56 16.04 3.19
C LEU A 241 20.96 15.70 1.75
N SER A 242 22.23 15.44 1.52
CA SER A 242 22.80 15.15 0.21
C SER A 242 22.18 13.96 -0.51
N ASN A 243 21.46 13.10 0.21
CA ASN A 243 20.71 11.94 -0.30
C ASN A 243 19.21 12.25 -0.52
N GLY A 244 18.76 13.48 -0.36
CA GLY A 244 17.37 13.88 -0.54
C GLY A 244 16.45 13.60 0.66
N ILE A 245 17.00 13.25 1.82
CA ILE A 245 16.23 13.12 3.06
C ILE A 245 16.04 14.49 3.70
N TYR A 246 14.77 14.85 3.98
CA TYR A 246 14.46 16.01 4.81
C TYR A 246 14.44 15.62 6.29
N ILE A 247 15.26 16.28 7.08
CA ILE A 247 15.18 16.23 8.54
C ILE A 247 14.71 17.60 9.01
N ASN A 248 13.55 17.67 9.64
CA ASN A 248 13.20 18.85 10.41
C ASN A 248 14.01 18.83 11.69
N SER A 249 15.14 19.52 11.68
CA SER A 249 16.12 19.57 12.78
C SER A 249 15.53 20.12 14.09
N GLU A 250 14.49 20.93 14.01
CA GLU A 250 13.76 21.48 15.18
C GLU A 250 12.92 20.41 15.90
N LYS A 251 12.48 19.36 15.19
CA LYS A 251 11.62 18.30 15.71
C LYS A 251 12.39 17.05 16.17
N VAL A 252 13.64 16.89 15.77
CA VAL A 252 14.49 15.81 16.26
C VAL A 252 15.09 16.20 17.60
N ASN A 253 14.55 15.67 18.69
CA ASN A 253 15.00 15.94 20.04
C ASN A 253 15.78 14.76 20.64
N TYR A 254 16.97 15.04 21.15
CA TYR A 254 17.72 14.12 21.99
C TYR A 254 18.03 14.80 23.32
N ASN A 255 17.55 14.22 24.41
CA ASN A 255 17.70 14.78 25.77
C ASN A 255 17.21 16.25 25.90
N GLY A 256 16.08 16.58 25.26
CA GLY A 256 15.51 17.94 25.32
C GLY A 256 16.21 18.99 24.48
N LYS A 257 17.18 18.59 23.63
CA LYS A 257 17.86 19.50 22.70
C LYS A 257 17.48 19.13 21.25
N SER A 258 17.22 20.13 20.42
CA SER A 258 16.99 19.91 18.98
C SER A 258 18.28 19.42 18.31
N LEU A 259 18.12 18.68 17.22
CA LEU A 259 19.26 18.22 16.41
C LEU A 259 20.13 19.41 15.95
N SER A 260 19.52 20.51 15.57
CA SER A 260 20.22 21.76 15.23
C SER A 260 21.13 22.21 16.34
N SER A 261 20.61 22.34 17.58
CA SER A 261 21.39 22.74 18.74
C SER A 261 22.55 21.78 19.07
N ILE A 262 22.38 20.48 18.77
CA ILE A 262 23.41 19.45 18.96
C ILE A 262 24.51 19.61 17.90
N ILE A 263 24.15 19.82 16.65
CA ILE A 263 25.09 20.07 15.55
C ILE A 263 25.89 21.33 15.81
N ASP A 264 25.24 22.44 16.18
CA ASP A 264 25.91 23.71 16.49
C ASP A 264 26.89 23.56 17.64
N TYR A 265 26.51 22.79 18.68
CA TYR A 265 27.42 22.49 19.78
C TYR A 265 28.65 21.70 19.33
N ILE A 266 28.45 20.68 18.49
CA ILE A 266 29.56 19.87 17.95
C ILE A 266 30.48 20.74 17.09
N LEU A 267 29.92 21.53 16.17
CA LEU A 267 30.70 22.43 15.31
C LEU A 267 31.51 23.46 16.13
N SER A 268 30.96 23.97 17.25
CA SER A 268 31.66 24.87 18.14
C SER A 268 32.83 24.23 18.90
N LYS A 269 32.96 22.89 18.88
CA LYS A 269 34.04 22.15 19.56
C LYS A 269 35.12 21.66 18.60
N VAL A 270 34.84 21.69 17.29
CA VAL A 270 35.74 21.18 16.25
C VAL A 270 36.50 22.30 15.54
N ASN A 271 36.05 23.56 15.72
CA ASN A 271 36.75 24.78 15.32
C ASN A 271 37.49 25.37 16.55
#